data_16926dc35553cd0c755a927f705a201e
#
_entry.id   16926dc35553cd0c755a927f705a201e
#
_cell.length_a   1.000
_cell.length_b   1.000
_cell.length_c   1.000
_cell.angle_alpha   90.00
_cell.angle_beta   90.00
_cell.angle_gamma   90.00
#
_symmetry.space_group_name_H-M   'P 1'
#
loop_
_entity.id
_entity.type
_entity.pdbx_description
1 polymer ?
#
loop_
_entity_poly.entity_id
_entity_poly.type
_entity_poly.pdbx_seq_one_letter_code
_entity_poly.pdbx_strand_id
1 'polypeptide(L)'
;MATEPAALPRPALKRTRQKEMYARALRRLPGGTNSNFRAWGDDTIYLDRGEGGRVWDLDGNEYVDLRMGYGPVILGHGDRRVDDYVAERMRRGVSFSLTTEDEVRAVELLAELTGWVDKARLTVSGTEATMHAIRVARGYTRRDKIVKFEGQYHGVHDYALISVADRKSVV
;
A
#
# COMPACT_ATOMS: atom_id res chain seq x y z
N MET A 1 -15.02 -0.36 -40.65
CA MET A 1 -15.43 0.04 -39.29
C MET A 1 -15.53 -1.23 -38.48
N ALA A 2 -14.60 -1.44 -37.56
CA ALA A 2 -14.63 -2.58 -36.62
C ALA A 2 -15.73 -2.28 -35.59
N THR A 3 -16.73 -3.12 -35.46
CA THR A 3 -17.75 -3.04 -34.42
C THR A 3 -17.11 -3.34 -33.10
N GLU A 4 -17.17 -2.39 -32.14
CA GLU A 4 -16.74 -2.57 -30.79
C GLU A 4 -17.45 -3.79 -30.16
N PRO A 5 -16.73 -4.74 -29.55
CA PRO A 5 -17.38 -5.92 -28.98
C PRO A 5 -18.33 -5.48 -27.86
N ALA A 6 -19.58 -5.96 -27.93
CA ALA A 6 -20.59 -5.68 -26.91
C ALA A 6 -20.05 -6.06 -25.52
N ALA A 7 -20.05 -5.11 -24.61
CA ALA A 7 -19.63 -5.36 -23.23
C ALA A 7 -20.55 -6.42 -22.61
N LEU A 8 -19.95 -7.47 -22.05
CA LEU A 8 -20.68 -8.49 -21.30
C LEU A 8 -21.49 -7.84 -20.16
N PRO A 9 -22.75 -8.23 -19.95
CA PRO A 9 -23.57 -7.69 -18.88
C PRO A 9 -22.90 -7.99 -17.53
N ARG A 10 -22.52 -6.93 -16.80
CA ARG A 10 -21.98 -7.07 -15.45
C ARG A 10 -23.14 -7.31 -14.48
N PRO A 11 -23.03 -8.28 -13.55
CA PRO A 11 -24.03 -8.44 -12.51
C PRO A 11 -24.14 -7.15 -11.70
N ALA A 12 -25.37 -6.76 -11.37
CA ALA A 12 -25.60 -5.61 -10.52
C ALA A 12 -24.98 -5.85 -9.12
N LEU A 13 -24.03 -5.04 -8.74
CA LEU A 13 -23.38 -5.13 -7.42
C LEU A 13 -24.36 -4.68 -6.31
N LYS A 14 -24.41 -5.43 -5.22
CA LYS A 14 -25.09 -4.99 -3.98
C LYS A 14 -24.28 -3.87 -3.37
N ARG A 15 -24.93 -2.80 -2.87
CA ARG A 15 -24.23 -1.62 -2.33
C ARG A 15 -24.86 -1.03 -1.07
N THR A 16 -25.64 -1.80 -0.34
CA THR A 16 -26.36 -1.31 0.83
C THR A 16 -25.39 -0.97 1.97
N ARG A 17 -24.60 -1.95 2.40
CA ARG A 17 -23.61 -1.76 3.48
C ARG A 17 -22.47 -0.83 3.06
N GLN A 18 -22.09 -0.84 1.78
CA GLN A 18 -21.09 0.08 1.23
C GLN A 18 -21.52 1.53 1.41
N LYS A 19 -22.77 1.89 1.03
CA LYS A 19 -23.31 3.23 1.17
C LYS A 19 -23.42 3.67 2.64
N GLU A 20 -23.91 2.79 3.50
CA GLU A 20 -23.98 3.05 4.95
C GLU A 20 -22.57 3.31 5.53
N MET A 21 -21.60 2.48 5.14
CA MET A 21 -20.22 2.64 5.60
C MET A 21 -19.60 3.94 5.06
N TYR A 22 -19.83 4.29 3.80
CA TYR A 22 -19.33 5.53 3.23
C TYR A 22 -19.90 6.76 3.95
N ALA A 23 -21.22 6.79 4.17
CA ALA A 23 -21.86 7.87 4.94
C ALA A 23 -21.33 7.98 6.38
N ARG A 24 -21.04 6.84 7.02
CA ARG A 24 -20.39 6.79 8.34
C ARG A 24 -18.96 7.30 8.30
N ALA A 25 -18.18 6.87 7.31
CA ALA A 25 -16.77 7.22 7.13
C ALA A 25 -16.59 8.73 6.86
N LEU A 26 -17.43 9.34 6.03
CA LEU A 26 -17.41 10.78 5.75
C LEU A 26 -17.49 11.67 7.01
N ARG A 27 -18.08 11.18 8.08
CA ARG A 27 -18.14 11.92 9.35
C ARG A 27 -16.80 11.97 10.09
N ARG A 28 -15.82 11.14 9.72
CA ARG A 28 -14.55 10.98 10.46
C ARG A 28 -13.30 10.97 9.59
N LEU A 29 -13.44 10.61 8.32
CA LEU A 29 -12.32 10.49 7.37
C LEU A 29 -12.54 11.47 6.22
N PRO A 30 -11.58 12.32 5.89
CA PRO A 30 -11.62 13.15 4.69
C PRO A 30 -11.86 12.29 3.44
N GLY A 31 -12.91 12.61 2.66
CA GLY A 31 -13.28 11.80 1.49
C GLY A 31 -13.73 10.36 1.80
N GLY A 32 -14.02 10.04 3.08
CA GLY A 32 -14.44 8.70 3.51
C GLY A 32 -13.35 7.63 3.57
N THR A 33 -12.07 8.00 3.45
CA THR A 33 -10.95 7.05 3.39
C THR A 33 -9.64 7.69 3.85
N ASN A 34 -8.66 6.88 4.26
CA ASN A 34 -7.31 7.34 4.65
C ASN A 34 -6.34 7.49 3.45
N SER A 35 -6.83 7.51 2.22
CA SER A 35 -5.95 7.62 1.05
C SER A 35 -6.69 8.22 -0.14
N ASN A 36 -6.11 9.25 -0.74
CA ASN A 36 -6.64 9.84 -1.97
C ASN A 36 -6.80 8.81 -3.11
N PHE A 37 -5.91 7.83 -3.17
CA PHE A 37 -5.96 6.74 -4.16
C PHE A 37 -7.13 5.78 -3.96
N ARG A 38 -7.82 5.83 -2.83
CA ARG A 38 -8.99 5.00 -2.49
C ARG A 38 -10.28 5.83 -2.38
N ALA A 39 -10.21 7.14 -2.57
CA ALA A 39 -11.35 8.04 -2.49
C ALA A 39 -12.03 8.13 -3.88
N TRP A 40 -13.10 7.34 -4.07
CA TRP A 40 -13.86 7.30 -5.32
C TRP A 40 -15.30 7.81 -5.15
N GLY A 41 -15.51 8.69 -4.18
CA GLY A 41 -16.85 9.18 -3.85
C GLY A 41 -17.79 8.04 -3.47
N ASP A 42 -18.99 8.06 -3.99
CA ASP A 42 -20.00 7.03 -3.73
C ASP A 42 -19.58 5.61 -4.21
N ASP A 43 -18.55 5.53 -5.05
CA ASP A 43 -18.00 4.27 -5.55
C ASP A 43 -16.87 3.71 -4.69
N THR A 44 -16.54 4.37 -3.58
CA THR A 44 -15.54 3.86 -2.61
C THR A 44 -15.93 2.47 -2.12
N ILE A 45 -14.98 1.54 -2.19
CA ILE A 45 -15.17 0.13 -1.82
C ILE A 45 -14.53 -0.11 -0.45
N TYR A 46 -15.33 -0.68 0.47
CA TYR A 46 -14.88 -1.15 1.78
C TYR A 46 -14.84 -2.66 1.76
N LEU A 47 -13.64 -3.22 1.88
CA LEU A 47 -13.43 -4.66 1.88
C LEU A 47 -13.69 -5.27 3.26
N ASP A 48 -14.17 -6.49 3.25
CA ASP A 48 -14.40 -7.33 4.44
C ASP A 48 -13.30 -8.37 4.61
N ARG A 49 -12.93 -9.06 3.52
CA ARG A 49 -11.92 -10.12 3.54
C ARG A 49 -11.21 -10.26 2.20
N GLY A 50 -10.06 -10.97 2.24
CA GLY A 50 -9.31 -11.38 1.07
C GLY A 50 -8.82 -12.82 1.20
N GLU A 51 -8.69 -13.53 0.08
CA GLU A 51 -8.16 -14.88 0.00
C GLU A 51 -7.50 -15.10 -1.37
N GLY A 52 -6.23 -15.48 -1.37
CA GLY A 52 -5.46 -15.60 -2.61
C GLY A 52 -5.49 -14.31 -3.43
N GLY A 53 -5.89 -14.38 -4.68
CA GLY A 53 -6.03 -13.24 -5.58
C GLY A 53 -7.42 -12.59 -5.58
N ARG A 54 -8.25 -12.83 -4.58
CA ARG A 54 -9.64 -12.35 -4.51
C ARG A 54 -9.91 -11.57 -3.24
N VAL A 55 -10.83 -10.62 -3.34
CA VAL A 55 -11.31 -9.83 -2.19
C VAL A 55 -12.84 -9.74 -2.24
N TRP A 56 -13.46 -9.59 -1.08
CA TRP A 56 -14.89 -9.41 -0.94
C TRP A 56 -15.18 -8.13 -0.19
N ASP A 57 -16.17 -7.41 -0.67
CA ASP A 57 -16.62 -6.19 -0.01
C ASP A 57 -17.63 -6.48 1.12
N LEU A 58 -18.07 -5.44 1.83
CA LEU A 58 -19.03 -5.54 2.93
C LEU A 58 -20.41 -6.08 2.51
N ASP A 59 -20.77 -5.99 1.24
CA ASP A 59 -22.03 -6.53 0.71
C ASP A 59 -21.88 -7.96 0.15
N GLY A 60 -20.65 -8.52 0.22
CA GLY A 60 -20.32 -9.86 -0.24
C GLY A 60 -20.05 -9.94 -1.74
N ASN A 61 -19.90 -8.83 -2.44
CA ASN A 61 -19.48 -8.88 -3.83
C ASN A 61 -18.01 -9.30 -3.92
N GLU A 62 -17.70 -10.19 -4.85
CA GLU A 62 -16.36 -10.72 -5.08
C GLU A 62 -15.66 -9.91 -6.19
N TYR A 63 -14.37 -9.65 -6.00
CA TYR A 63 -13.50 -8.99 -6.96
C TYR A 63 -12.19 -9.76 -7.12
N VAL A 64 -11.61 -9.75 -8.32
CA VAL A 64 -10.22 -10.12 -8.53
C VAL A 64 -9.36 -8.93 -8.11
N ASP A 65 -8.45 -9.16 -7.15
CA ASP A 65 -7.58 -8.10 -6.65
C ASP A 65 -6.33 -7.95 -7.54
N LEU A 66 -6.38 -7.02 -8.47
CA LEU A 66 -5.23 -6.64 -9.31
C LEU A 66 -4.34 -5.57 -8.65
N ARG A 67 -4.70 -5.08 -7.46
CA ARG A 67 -3.90 -4.08 -6.74
C ARG A 67 -2.92 -4.69 -5.75
N MET A 68 -3.26 -5.84 -5.18
CA MET A 68 -2.41 -6.62 -4.26
C MET A 68 -1.74 -5.75 -3.19
N GLY A 69 -2.53 -4.88 -2.54
CA GLY A 69 -2.05 -3.95 -1.52
C GLY A 69 -1.03 -2.92 -2.03
N TYR A 70 -1.04 -2.61 -3.31
CA TYR A 70 -0.04 -1.81 -4.05
C TYR A 70 1.34 -2.48 -4.13
N GLY A 71 1.38 -3.81 -4.16
CA GLY A 71 2.55 -4.63 -4.44
C GLY A 71 3.00 -5.61 -3.34
N PRO A 72 2.82 -5.35 -2.03
CA PRO A 72 3.38 -6.25 -1.02
C PRO A 72 2.67 -7.61 -0.90
N VAL A 73 1.43 -7.76 -1.39
CA VAL A 73 0.64 -9.00 -1.27
C VAL A 73 1.00 -9.98 -2.39
N ILE A 74 2.28 -10.34 -2.53
CA ILE A 74 2.77 -11.19 -3.63
C ILE A 74 2.40 -12.66 -3.49
N LEU A 75 2.11 -13.12 -2.29
CA LEU A 75 1.69 -14.52 -2.01
C LEU A 75 0.17 -14.69 -2.05
N GLY A 76 -0.58 -13.58 -2.23
CA GLY A 76 -2.02 -13.55 -2.07
C GLY A 76 -2.45 -13.22 -0.64
N HIS A 77 -3.74 -12.94 -0.48
CA HIS A 77 -4.33 -12.68 0.82
C HIS A 77 -4.51 -13.98 1.62
N GLY A 78 -4.29 -13.95 2.92
CA GLY A 78 -4.56 -15.07 3.83
C GLY A 78 -3.61 -16.25 3.63
N ASP A 79 -2.36 -16.04 3.23
CA ASP A 79 -1.35 -17.11 3.16
C ASP A 79 -1.02 -17.58 4.57
N ARG A 80 -1.44 -18.79 4.89
CA ARG A 80 -1.32 -19.37 6.24
C ARG A 80 0.12 -19.48 6.74
N ARG A 81 1.10 -19.65 5.85
CA ARG A 81 2.51 -19.71 6.23
C ARG A 81 2.97 -18.39 6.84
N VAL A 82 2.46 -17.27 6.31
CA VAL A 82 2.75 -15.92 6.83
C VAL A 82 1.88 -15.62 8.05
N ASP A 83 0.57 -15.82 7.93
CA ASP A 83 -0.39 -15.44 8.96
C ASP A 83 -0.18 -16.20 10.27
N ASP A 84 0.05 -17.53 10.21
CA ASP A 84 0.28 -18.35 11.39
C ASP A 84 1.60 -17.97 12.09
N TYR A 85 2.68 -17.69 11.31
CA TYR A 85 3.93 -17.21 11.85
C TYR A 85 3.77 -15.84 12.54
N VAL A 86 3.12 -14.90 11.87
CA VAL A 86 2.85 -13.56 12.42
C VAL A 86 2.01 -13.67 13.70
N ALA A 87 0.95 -14.47 13.68
CA ALA A 87 0.08 -14.67 14.86
C ALA A 87 0.85 -15.26 16.05
N GLU A 88 1.79 -16.16 15.82
CA GLU A 88 2.66 -16.70 16.86
C GLU A 88 3.59 -15.62 17.43
N ARG A 89 4.26 -14.86 16.55
CA ARG A 89 5.19 -13.81 16.98
C ARG A 89 4.49 -12.68 17.73
N MET A 90 3.29 -12.31 17.34
CA MET A 90 2.49 -11.29 18.03
C MET A 90 2.23 -11.63 19.52
N ARG A 91 2.14 -12.90 19.87
CA ARG A 91 1.97 -13.32 21.29
C ARG A 91 3.17 -13.00 22.17
N ARG A 92 4.34 -12.75 21.59
CA ARG A 92 5.57 -12.36 22.30
C ARG A 92 5.72 -10.84 22.43
N GLY A 93 4.79 -10.07 21.88
CA GLY A 93 4.82 -8.61 21.80
C GLY A 93 5.17 -8.13 20.38
N VAL A 94 4.67 -6.96 20.03
CA VAL A 94 4.81 -6.39 18.66
C VAL A 94 5.51 -5.05 18.62
N SER A 95 5.69 -4.40 19.76
CA SER A 95 6.25 -3.05 19.80
C SER A 95 7.27 -2.95 20.93
N PHE A 96 8.53 -2.96 20.58
CA PHE A 96 9.65 -2.86 21.51
C PHE A 96 10.44 -1.57 21.25
N SER A 97 10.96 -0.97 22.30
CA SER A 97 11.88 0.18 22.19
C SER A 97 13.33 -0.24 21.90
N LEU A 98 13.59 -1.55 21.92
CA LEU A 98 14.89 -2.16 21.64
C LEU A 98 14.78 -3.08 20.41
N THR A 99 15.94 -3.42 19.84
CA THR A 99 16.06 -4.29 18.67
C THR A 99 15.64 -5.73 18.97
N THR A 100 15.15 -6.41 17.95
CA THR A 100 14.73 -7.81 18.01
C THR A 100 15.56 -8.67 17.05
N GLU A 101 15.59 -9.97 17.29
CA GLU A 101 16.23 -10.93 16.39
C GLU A 101 15.59 -10.93 14.99
N ASP A 102 14.28 -10.69 14.92
CA ASP A 102 13.54 -10.68 13.65
C ASP A 102 14.02 -9.56 12.70
N GLU A 103 14.41 -8.40 13.22
CA GLU A 103 15.01 -7.32 12.42
C GLU A 103 16.33 -7.76 11.77
N VAL A 104 17.19 -8.40 12.56
CA VAL A 104 18.50 -8.88 12.09
C VAL A 104 18.27 -9.96 11.02
N ARG A 105 17.44 -10.94 11.30
CA ARG A 105 17.15 -12.05 10.38
C ARG A 105 16.52 -11.59 9.08
N ALA A 106 15.63 -10.59 9.13
CA ALA A 106 15.03 -10.02 7.92
C ALA A 106 16.09 -9.38 7.00
N VAL A 107 17.07 -8.67 7.57
CA VAL A 107 18.15 -8.05 6.78
C VAL A 107 19.15 -9.09 6.29
N GLU A 108 19.47 -10.12 7.05
CA GLU A 108 20.29 -11.25 6.62
C GLU A 108 19.67 -11.95 5.40
N LEU A 109 18.38 -12.28 5.46
CA LEU A 109 17.65 -12.88 4.34
C LEU A 109 17.61 -11.96 3.11
N LEU A 110 17.44 -10.66 3.31
CA LEU A 110 17.51 -9.69 2.21
C LEU A 110 18.88 -9.69 1.55
N ALA A 111 19.96 -9.73 2.33
CA ALA A 111 21.33 -9.80 1.83
C ALA A 111 21.59 -11.11 1.07
N GLU A 112 21.18 -12.26 1.61
CA GLU A 112 21.27 -13.56 0.97
C GLU A 112 20.54 -13.59 -0.38
N LEU A 113 19.30 -13.09 -0.43
CA LEU A 113 18.47 -13.14 -1.63
C LEU A 113 18.92 -12.17 -2.73
N THR A 114 19.45 -11.02 -2.37
CA THR A 114 19.88 -10.01 -3.34
C THR A 114 21.33 -10.15 -3.78
N GLY A 115 22.20 -10.66 -2.91
CA GLY A 115 23.62 -10.88 -3.17
C GLY A 115 24.47 -9.58 -3.26
N TRP A 116 23.87 -8.40 -3.07
CA TRP A 116 24.57 -7.10 -3.16
C TRP A 116 24.29 -6.14 -1.99
N VAL A 117 23.36 -6.48 -1.13
CA VAL A 117 23.02 -5.68 0.06
C VAL A 117 23.96 -6.06 1.20
N ASP A 118 24.84 -5.14 1.61
CA ASP A 118 25.67 -5.33 2.80
C ASP A 118 24.93 -4.94 4.09
N LYS A 119 24.18 -3.84 4.05
CA LYS A 119 23.46 -3.28 5.19
C LYS A 119 22.13 -2.68 4.73
N ALA A 120 21.09 -2.86 5.52
CA ALA A 120 19.81 -2.24 5.29
C ALA A 120 19.26 -1.61 6.58
N ARG A 121 18.42 -0.59 6.39
CA ARG A 121 17.60 -0.01 7.44
C ARG A 121 16.14 -0.20 7.10
N LEU A 122 15.42 -0.87 7.99
CA LEU A 122 13.98 -1.07 7.86
C LEU A 122 13.23 0.23 8.25
N THR A 123 12.14 0.49 7.56
CA THR A 123 11.25 1.64 7.78
C THR A 123 9.81 1.17 7.72
N VAL A 124 8.87 1.95 8.26
CA VAL A 124 7.45 1.58 8.30
C VAL A 124 6.69 1.86 7.00
N SER A 125 7.30 2.60 6.07
CA SER A 125 6.67 2.94 4.79
C SER A 125 7.70 3.26 3.70
N GLY A 126 7.28 3.15 2.43
CA GLY A 126 8.09 3.60 1.29
C GLY A 126 8.38 5.11 1.32
N THR A 127 7.45 5.91 1.85
CA THR A 127 7.67 7.34 2.07
C THR A 127 8.85 7.61 2.99
N GLU A 128 8.93 6.90 4.10
CA GLU A 128 10.04 7.02 5.05
C GLU A 128 11.35 6.51 4.44
N ALA A 129 11.30 5.39 3.72
CA ALA A 129 12.46 4.84 3.04
C ALA A 129 13.06 5.83 2.02
N THR A 130 12.24 6.44 1.17
CA THR A 130 12.71 7.42 0.18
C THR A 130 13.19 8.71 0.83
N MET A 131 12.57 9.15 1.92
CA MET A 131 13.04 10.29 2.70
C MET A 131 14.44 10.04 3.26
N HIS A 132 14.68 8.87 3.86
CA HIS A 132 15.99 8.50 4.37
C HIS A 132 17.02 8.33 3.25
N ALA A 133 16.64 7.71 2.13
CA ALA A 133 17.54 7.56 0.98
C ALA A 133 18.04 8.91 0.44
N ILE A 134 17.15 9.90 0.31
CA ILE A 134 17.53 11.26 -0.10
C ILE A 134 18.46 11.90 0.93
N ARG A 135 18.19 11.75 2.22
CA ARG A 135 19.07 12.31 3.27
C ARG A 135 20.46 11.68 3.24
N VAL A 136 20.54 10.37 3.09
CA VAL A 136 21.83 9.65 2.98
C VAL A 136 22.58 10.08 1.73
N ALA A 137 21.90 10.14 0.58
CA ALA A 137 22.50 10.58 -0.67
C ALA A 137 23.08 12.01 -0.59
N ARG A 138 22.31 12.94 -0.02
CA ARG A 138 22.79 14.33 0.21
C ARG A 138 23.97 14.38 1.19
N GLY A 139 23.89 13.64 2.30
CA GLY A 139 24.96 13.57 3.30
C GLY A 139 26.26 13.01 2.71
N TYR A 140 26.17 11.97 1.91
CA TYR A 140 27.32 11.34 1.26
C TYR A 140 27.93 12.20 0.16
N THR A 141 27.09 12.72 -0.77
CA THR A 141 27.55 13.46 -1.93
C THR A 141 27.82 14.95 -1.65
N ARG A 142 27.30 15.47 -0.54
CA ARG A 142 27.27 16.91 -0.21
C ARG A 142 26.56 17.76 -1.29
N ARG A 143 25.58 17.17 -2.00
CA ARG A 143 24.77 17.84 -3.04
C ARG A 143 23.35 18.00 -2.56
N ASP A 144 22.73 19.15 -2.83
CA ASP A 144 21.36 19.46 -2.40
C ASP A 144 20.31 19.01 -3.41
N LYS A 145 20.65 19.10 -4.70
CA LYS A 145 19.70 18.84 -5.79
C LYS A 145 19.46 17.35 -5.99
N ILE A 146 18.20 17.00 -6.24
CA ILE A 146 17.76 15.67 -6.66
C ILE A 146 17.04 15.80 -8.02
N VAL A 147 17.12 14.75 -8.82
CA VAL A 147 16.36 14.63 -10.06
C VAL A 147 15.20 13.66 -9.81
N LYS A 148 14.02 14.07 -10.24
CA LYS A 148 12.79 13.27 -10.16
C LYS A 148 12.05 13.36 -11.50
N PHE A 149 11.54 12.24 -11.98
CA PHE A 149 10.69 12.23 -13.17
C PHE A 149 9.28 12.74 -12.82
N GLU A 150 8.71 13.55 -13.70
CA GLU A 150 7.35 14.04 -13.56
C GLU A 150 6.36 12.88 -13.58
N GLY A 151 5.31 12.97 -12.77
CA GLY A 151 4.29 11.92 -12.68
C GLY A 151 4.64 10.71 -11.83
N GLN A 152 5.91 10.55 -11.44
CA GLN A 152 6.33 9.40 -10.62
C GLN A 152 6.04 9.63 -9.14
N TYR A 153 5.43 8.64 -8.50
CA TYR A 153 5.15 8.65 -7.06
C TYR A 153 6.30 8.01 -6.28
N HIS A 154 6.84 8.75 -5.31
CA HIS A 154 7.93 8.30 -4.45
C HIS A 154 7.68 8.59 -2.96
N GLY A 155 6.44 8.62 -2.54
CA GLY A 155 6.03 8.95 -1.18
C GLY A 155 5.42 10.33 -1.04
N VAL A 156 5.00 10.68 0.17
CA VAL A 156 4.24 11.90 0.47
C VAL A 156 5.03 12.97 1.24
N HIS A 157 6.36 12.80 1.38
CA HIS A 157 7.19 13.86 1.95
C HIS A 157 7.47 14.96 0.91
N ASP A 158 7.78 16.17 1.36
CA ASP A 158 7.86 17.40 0.54
C ASP A 158 8.76 17.27 -0.71
N TYR A 159 9.90 16.59 -0.59
CA TYR A 159 10.82 16.42 -1.73
C TYR A 159 10.27 15.48 -2.81
N ALA A 160 9.32 14.61 -2.49
CA ALA A 160 8.77 13.61 -3.38
C ALA A 160 7.41 13.99 -3.96
N LEU A 161 6.65 14.89 -3.33
CA LEU A 161 5.32 15.31 -3.78
C LEU A 161 5.34 16.26 -4.98
N ILE A 162 6.49 16.85 -5.32
CA ILE A 162 6.61 17.79 -6.43
C ILE A 162 6.32 17.04 -7.74
N SER A 163 5.44 17.61 -8.59
CA SER A 163 5.11 17.07 -9.93
C SER A 163 4.59 15.63 -9.94
N VAL A 164 3.82 15.23 -8.95
CA VAL A 164 3.03 14.00 -9.00
C VAL A 164 1.79 14.24 -9.87
N ALA A 165 1.28 13.21 -10.56
CA ALA A 165 0.30 13.29 -11.65
C ALA A 165 -1.00 14.05 -11.35
N ASP A 166 -1.34 14.30 -10.10
CA ASP A 166 -2.52 15.07 -9.72
C ASP A 166 -2.13 16.39 -9.03
N ARG A 167 -1.96 17.43 -9.83
CA ARG A 167 -1.74 18.80 -9.33
C ARG A 167 -2.96 19.40 -8.62
N LYS A 168 -4.14 18.79 -8.72
CA LYS A 168 -5.39 19.32 -8.15
C LYS A 168 -5.65 18.83 -6.73
N SER A 169 -4.93 17.81 -6.26
CA SER A 169 -5.11 17.24 -4.92
C SER A 169 -4.14 17.78 -3.86
N VAL A 170 -3.30 18.74 -4.21
CA VAL A 170 -2.36 19.41 -3.28
C VAL A 170 -2.83 20.83 -3.05
N VAL A 171 -3.93 20.99 -2.33
CA VAL A 171 -4.36 22.22 -1.66
C VAL A 171 -4.83 21.88 -0.27
#